data_72ab00cc78f7dbb2295e2e0b2fe7839a
#
_entry.id   72ab00cc78f7dbb2295e2e0b2fe7839a
#
_cell.length_a   1.000
_cell.length_b   1.000
_cell.length_c   1.000
_cell.angle_alpha   90.00
_cell.angle_beta   90.00
_cell.angle_gamma   90.00
#
_symmetry.space_group_name_H-M   'P 1'
#
loop_
_entity.id
_entity.type
_entity.pdbx_description
1 polymer ?
#
loop_
_entity_poly.entity_id
_entity_poly.type
_entity_poly.pdbx_seq_one_letter_code
_entity_poly.pdbx_strand_id
1 'polypeptide(L)'
;MANLLGIDGSAFRDKQGRHVLLRGVNFGGDSKVPSTPNGHSYLPSDFSDHRAVSFVGRPAPLGELDSHLDRLAHWGFNCLRLLTT
;
A
#
# COMPACT_ATOMS: atom_id res chain seq x y z
N MET A 1 15.95 -3.20 -12.47
CA MET A 1 15.31 -2.03 -11.90
C MET A 1 14.63 -1.25 -13.00
N ALA A 2 13.40 -1.15 -12.88
CA ALA A 2 12.67 -0.55 -13.94
C ALA A 2 12.83 0.96 -13.96
N ASN A 3 11.81 1.64 -14.12
CA ASN A 3 11.80 3.03 -14.46
C ASN A 3 11.82 3.90 -13.22
N LEU A 4 12.90 4.59 -13.01
CA LEU A 4 12.94 5.59 -11.96
C LEU A 4 12.38 6.89 -12.51
N LEU A 5 11.61 7.58 -11.68
CA LEU A 5 11.09 8.88 -12.04
C LEU A 5 12.12 9.95 -11.70
N GLY A 6 12.26 10.91 -12.58
CA GLY A 6 13.05 12.09 -12.33
C GLY A 6 12.15 13.28 -12.04
N ILE A 7 12.74 14.32 -11.49
CA ILE A 7 12.03 15.55 -11.21
C ILE A 7 12.58 16.63 -12.13
N ASP A 8 11.65 17.35 -12.80
CA ASP A 8 12.01 18.44 -13.68
C ASP A 8 11.05 19.59 -13.36
N GLY A 9 11.54 20.54 -12.54
CA GLY A 9 10.69 21.62 -12.07
C GLY A 9 9.54 21.10 -11.24
N SER A 10 8.33 21.30 -11.71
CA SER A 10 7.12 20.85 -11.02
C SER A 10 6.55 19.56 -11.63
N ALA A 11 7.31 18.89 -12.49
CA ALA A 11 6.83 17.72 -13.20
C ALA A 11 7.68 16.50 -12.88
N PHE A 12 7.06 15.33 -12.99
CA PHE A 12 7.78 14.07 -12.98
C PHE A 12 8.04 13.64 -14.42
N ARG A 13 9.19 13.05 -14.66
CA ARG A 13 9.54 12.51 -15.96
C ARG A 13 10.04 11.08 -15.83
N ASP A 14 9.74 10.27 -16.83
CA ASP A 14 10.30 8.92 -16.88
C ASP A 14 11.70 8.97 -17.50
N LYS A 15 12.32 7.81 -17.65
CA LYS A 15 13.70 7.79 -18.16
C LYS A 15 13.81 8.16 -19.64
N GLN A 16 12.69 8.17 -20.36
CA GLN A 16 12.66 8.67 -21.74
C GLN A 16 12.35 10.15 -21.82
N GLY A 17 12.25 10.83 -20.68
CA GLY A 17 11.98 12.26 -20.64
C GLY A 17 10.52 12.64 -20.80
N ARG A 18 9.60 11.68 -20.78
CA ARG A 18 8.18 11.94 -20.93
C ARG A 18 7.57 12.39 -19.62
N HIS A 19 6.61 13.29 -19.71
CA HIS A 19 5.84 13.67 -18.52
C HIS A 19 5.08 12.49 -17.96
N VAL A 20 5.10 12.37 -16.64
CA VAL A 20 4.35 11.31 -15.94
C VAL A 20 3.32 11.99 -15.05
N LEU A 21 2.05 11.69 -15.28
CA LEU A 21 0.98 12.11 -14.41
C LEU A 21 0.68 10.99 -13.44
N LEU A 22 0.80 11.28 -12.15
CA LEU A 22 0.54 10.28 -11.13
C LEU A 22 -0.96 10.12 -10.94
N ARG A 23 -1.43 8.91 -11.15
CA ARG A 23 -2.83 8.55 -10.95
C ARG A 23 -2.85 7.45 -9.91
N GLY A 24 -3.29 7.79 -8.73
CA GLY A 24 -3.16 6.88 -7.63
C GLY A 24 -4.38 6.82 -6.74
N VAL A 25 -4.28 5.93 -5.79
CA VAL A 25 -5.34 5.68 -4.84
C VAL A 25 -4.70 5.34 -3.50
N ASN A 26 -5.41 5.60 -2.42
CA ASN A 26 -5.00 5.14 -1.11
C ASN A 26 -5.25 3.64 -1.02
N PHE A 27 -4.24 2.91 -0.64
CA PHE A 27 -4.35 1.47 -0.44
C PHE A 27 -4.21 1.19 1.05
N GLY A 28 -5.33 1.20 1.75
CA GLY A 28 -5.35 1.10 3.20
C GLY A 28 -5.80 -0.25 3.73
N GLY A 29 -6.83 -0.81 3.12
CA GLY A 29 -7.37 -2.10 3.57
C GLY A 29 -7.51 -2.15 5.09
N ASP A 30 -6.96 -3.18 5.68
CA ASP A 30 -6.99 -3.41 7.12
C ASP A 30 -5.74 -2.90 7.83
N SER A 31 -5.06 -1.91 7.28
CA SER A 31 -3.77 -1.46 7.80
C SER A 31 -3.82 -0.96 9.23
N LYS A 32 -5.00 -0.60 9.72
CA LYS A 32 -5.14 -0.04 11.08
C LYS A 32 -5.36 -1.10 12.15
N VAL A 33 -5.50 -2.36 11.77
CA VAL A 33 -5.68 -3.44 12.73
C VAL A 33 -4.61 -4.49 12.49
N PRO A 34 -4.10 -5.11 13.56
CA PRO A 34 -3.07 -6.12 13.39
C PRO A 34 -3.66 -7.41 12.83
N SER A 35 -2.81 -8.21 12.20
CA SER A 35 -3.20 -9.53 11.73
C SER A 35 -3.21 -10.55 12.84
N THR A 36 -2.40 -10.35 13.87
CA THR A 36 -2.38 -11.18 15.08
C THR A 36 -2.34 -10.27 16.28
N PRO A 37 -2.94 -10.68 17.41
CA PRO A 37 -3.63 -11.95 17.63
C PRO A 37 -4.98 -12.05 16.94
N ASN A 38 -5.68 -10.94 16.77
CA ASN A 38 -7.01 -10.95 16.14
C ASN A 38 -7.15 -9.73 15.25
N GLY A 39 -7.26 -9.92 13.97
CA GLY A 39 -7.32 -8.82 13.01
C GLY A 39 -8.42 -7.82 13.31
N HIS A 40 -9.62 -8.29 13.64
CA HIS A 40 -10.75 -7.44 14.00
C HIS A 40 -11.30 -7.89 15.32
N SER A 41 -11.36 -6.96 16.29
CA SER A 41 -11.89 -7.28 17.60
C SER A 41 -12.42 -6.02 18.27
N TYR A 42 -13.47 -6.18 19.03
CA TYR A 42 -14.02 -5.13 19.88
C TYR A 42 -13.54 -5.26 21.32
N LEU A 43 -12.79 -6.30 21.63
CA LEU A 43 -12.38 -6.56 23.00
C LEU A 43 -11.06 -5.84 23.28
N PRO A 44 -11.03 -4.91 24.25
CA PRO A 44 -9.78 -4.21 24.56
C PRO A 44 -8.64 -5.14 24.95
N SER A 45 -8.97 -6.30 25.55
CA SER A 45 -7.95 -7.26 25.95
C SER A 45 -7.15 -7.82 24.77
N ASP A 46 -7.72 -7.83 23.57
CA ASP A 46 -7.02 -8.33 22.39
C ASP A 46 -5.89 -7.42 21.96
N PHE A 47 -5.87 -6.19 22.43
CA PHE A 47 -4.88 -5.21 22.06
C PHE A 47 -4.11 -4.67 23.27
N SER A 48 -4.14 -5.42 24.36
CA SER A 48 -3.53 -4.95 25.61
C SER A 48 -2.01 -4.95 25.56
N ASP A 49 -1.40 -5.77 24.73
CA ASP A 49 0.05 -5.81 24.60
C ASP A 49 0.42 -5.52 23.14
N HIS A 50 0.75 -4.25 22.89
CA HIS A 50 1.11 -3.80 21.54
C HIS A 50 2.41 -4.45 21.03
N ARG A 51 3.20 -5.06 21.90
CA ARG A 51 4.43 -5.72 21.47
C ARG A 51 4.18 -7.13 20.95
N ALA A 52 3.00 -7.67 21.21
CA ALA A 52 2.65 -9.02 20.79
C ALA A 52 1.84 -9.04 19.51
N VAL A 53 1.63 -7.89 18.87
CA VAL A 53 0.83 -7.81 17.65
C VAL A 53 1.73 -7.82 16.42
N SER A 54 1.15 -8.23 15.30
CA SER A 54 1.85 -8.23 14.02
C SER A 54 0.96 -7.61 12.95
N PHE A 55 1.59 -6.82 12.08
CA PHE A 55 0.92 -6.23 10.93
C PHE A 55 1.36 -6.88 9.63
N VAL A 56 2.01 -8.02 9.70
CA VAL A 56 2.39 -8.77 8.51
C VAL A 56 1.11 -9.14 7.74
N GLY A 57 1.10 -8.89 6.45
CA GLY A 57 -0.09 -9.12 5.63
C GLY A 57 -1.07 -7.96 5.65
N ARG A 58 -0.66 -6.80 6.07
CA ARG A 58 -1.49 -5.59 6.03
C ARG A 58 -0.87 -4.57 5.09
N PRO A 59 -1.67 -3.89 4.30
CA PRO A 59 -3.15 -3.78 4.30
C PRO A 59 -3.88 -4.95 3.67
N ALA A 60 -3.20 -5.92 3.10
CA ALA A 60 -3.82 -7.09 2.51
C ALA A 60 -2.93 -8.30 2.71
N PRO A 61 -3.49 -9.52 2.69
CA PRO A 61 -2.67 -10.72 2.80
C PRO A 61 -1.59 -10.74 1.70
N LEU A 62 -0.39 -11.17 2.05
CA LEU A 62 0.74 -11.13 1.12
C LEU A 62 0.46 -11.94 -0.14
N GLY A 63 -0.26 -13.05 -0.02
CA GLY A 63 -0.59 -13.87 -1.18
C GLY A 63 -1.58 -13.24 -2.13
N GLU A 64 -2.23 -12.15 -1.74
CA GLU A 64 -3.22 -11.48 -2.59
C GLU A 64 -2.72 -10.18 -3.18
N LEU A 65 -1.53 -9.72 -2.79
CA LEU A 65 -1.04 -8.41 -3.20
C LEU A 65 -0.89 -8.30 -4.71
N ASP A 66 -0.35 -9.33 -5.36
CA ASP A 66 -0.18 -9.28 -6.81
C ASP A 66 -1.51 -9.10 -7.52
N SER A 67 -2.55 -9.78 -7.07
CA SER A 67 -3.87 -9.65 -7.67
C SER A 67 -4.42 -8.24 -7.52
N HIS A 68 -4.26 -7.64 -6.35
CA HIS A 68 -4.73 -6.28 -6.12
C HIS A 68 -3.95 -5.27 -6.97
N LEU A 69 -2.64 -5.41 -7.02
CA LEU A 69 -1.81 -4.49 -7.79
C LEU A 69 -2.06 -4.62 -9.28
N ASP A 70 -2.22 -5.85 -9.77
CA ASP A 70 -2.52 -6.07 -11.18
C ASP A 70 -3.85 -5.43 -11.57
N ARG A 71 -4.85 -5.53 -10.69
CA ARG A 71 -6.16 -4.95 -10.94
C ARG A 71 -6.07 -3.43 -11.02
N LEU A 72 -5.34 -2.82 -10.08
CA LEU A 72 -5.17 -1.38 -10.07
C LEU A 72 -4.42 -0.90 -11.32
N ALA A 73 -3.39 -1.61 -11.72
CA ALA A 73 -2.66 -1.28 -12.94
C ALA A 73 -3.55 -1.40 -14.17
N HIS A 74 -4.39 -2.44 -14.21
CA HIS A 74 -5.32 -2.64 -15.32
C HIS A 74 -6.33 -1.49 -15.42
N TRP A 75 -6.70 -0.91 -14.30
CA TRP A 75 -7.63 0.21 -14.25
C TRP A 75 -6.98 1.55 -14.56
N GLY A 76 -5.68 1.56 -14.80
CA GLY A 76 -4.98 2.77 -15.20
C GLY A 76 -4.26 3.51 -14.10
N PHE A 77 -4.25 2.98 -12.89
CA PHE A 77 -3.48 3.59 -11.81
C PHE A 77 -2.00 3.25 -11.96
N ASN A 78 -1.15 4.22 -11.71
CA ASN A 78 0.30 4.01 -11.81
C ASN A 78 1.03 4.30 -10.51
N CYS A 79 0.31 4.63 -9.46
CA CYS A 79 0.90 4.79 -8.14
C CYS A 79 -0.15 4.50 -7.08
N LEU A 80 0.31 4.32 -5.87
CA LEU A 80 -0.59 4.20 -4.75
C LEU A 80 0.06 4.79 -3.51
N ARG A 81 -0.78 5.20 -2.58
CA ARG A 81 -0.33 5.63 -1.27
C ARG A 81 -0.60 4.49 -0.30
N LEU A 82 0.49 3.85 0.12
CA LEU A 82 0.39 2.70 1.02
C LEU A 82 0.25 3.19 2.44
N LEU A 83 -0.83 2.80 3.09
CA LEU A 83 -1.07 3.15 4.48
C LEU A 83 -0.48 2.06 5.36
N THR A 84 0.38 2.48 6.29
CA THR A 84 1.03 1.57 7.23
C THR A 84 0.91 2.12 8.64
N THR A 85 1.36 1.34 9.61
CA THR A 85 1.40 1.77 11.00
C THR A 85 2.83 1.87 11.49
#